data_a9ea80f7e866a3cf68b372e5c09bc294
#
_entry.id   a9ea80f7e866a3cf68b372e5c09bc294
#
_cell.length_a   1.000
_cell.length_b   1.000
_cell.length_c   1.000
_cell.angle_alpha   90.00
_cell.angle_beta   90.00
_cell.angle_gamma   90.00
#
_symmetry.space_group_name_H-M   'P 1'
#
loop_
_entity.id
_entity.type
_entity.pdbx_description
1 polymer ?
#
loop_
_entity_poly.entity_id
_entity_poly.type
_entity_poly.pdbx_seq_one_letter_code
_entity_poly.pdbx_strand_id
1 'polypeptide(L)'
;MPKMYVMCGISGSGKTSLSTKIAKDNNIKRLGIDDFYAKINGDECKHENTFNVWIAFFQEIQNTFINGEDCIIDTNALVWHQRMQFIEWFPNFEHHLIFIDAPLELQKKNNQSRRRKVPDDVINKMAEKLQKPTAELDKNWDSITYIENKENVFQQPKTIKGNLPYFFNKEIKL
;
A
#
# COMPACT_ATOMS: atom_id res chain seq x y z
N MET A 1 -4.11 -11.12 -17.34
CA MET A 1 -3.08 -10.10 -17.04
C MET A 1 -2.93 -10.09 -15.52
N PRO A 2 -1.71 -10.19 -14.98
CA PRO A 2 -1.48 -10.10 -13.55
C PRO A 2 -1.99 -8.79 -12.97
N LYS A 3 -2.41 -8.80 -11.71
CA LYS A 3 -2.95 -7.63 -11.02
C LYS A 3 -1.95 -7.08 -10.00
N MET A 4 -1.81 -5.76 -10.01
CA MET A 4 -1.01 -5.04 -9.02
C MET A 4 -1.95 -4.24 -8.11
N TYR A 5 -1.97 -4.57 -6.83
CA TYR A 5 -2.74 -3.86 -5.81
C TYR A 5 -1.81 -2.95 -5.03
N VAL A 6 -1.93 -1.63 -5.17
CA VAL A 6 -1.07 -0.66 -4.48
C VAL A 6 -1.81 -0.08 -3.28
N MET A 7 -1.20 -0.24 -2.10
CA MET A 7 -1.73 0.35 -0.87
C MET A 7 -1.40 1.84 -0.82
N CYS A 8 -2.37 2.65 -0.41
CA CYS A 8 -2.22 4.09 -0.21
C CYS A 8 -2.73 4.50 1.17
N GLY A 9 -2.02 5.39 1.84
CA GLY A 9 -2.41 5.92 3.14
C GLY A 9 -1.22 6.26 4.02
N ILE A 10 -1.48 6.94 5.14
CA ILE A 10 -0.46 7.43 6.07
C ILE A 10 0.06 6.29 6.94
N SER A 11 1.28 6.41 7.49
CA SER A 11 1.81 5.47 8.48
C SER A 11 0.85 5.31 9.67
N GLY A 12 0.62 4.08 10.10
CA GLY A 12 -0.34 3.78 11.18
C GLY A 12 -1.80 3.62 10.74
N SER A 13 -2.13 3.80 9.45
CA SER A 13 -3.51 3.62 8.95
C SER A 13 -3.97 2.15 8.89
N GLY A 14 -3.05 1.18 8.97
CA GLY A 14 -3.36 -0.26 8.94
C GLY A 14 -3.02 -0.95 7.61
N LYS A 15 -2.34 -0.28 6.67
CA LYS A 15 -1.96 -0.85 5.36
C LYS A 15 -1.26 -2.22 5.46
N THR A 16 -0.21 -2.28 6.28
CA THR A 16 0.59 -3.51 6.43
C THR A 16 -0.23 -4.66 7.00
N SER A 17 -1.09 -4.39 7.97
CA SER A 17 -1.98 -5.42 8.55
C SER A 17 -2.95 -5.95 7.50
N LEU A 18 -3.60 -5.04 6.74
CA LEU A 18 -4.56 -5.42 5.71
C LEU A 18 -3.87 -6.12 4.53
N SER A 19 -2.77 -5.57 4.01
CA SER A 19 -2.02 -6.17 2.89
C SER A 19 -1.48 -7.56 3.23
N THR A 20 -0.99 -7.76 4.45
CA THR A 20 -0.52 -9.06 4.94
C THR A 20 -1.67 -10.08 5.00
N LYS A 21 -2.83 -9.65 5.52
CA LYS A 21 -4.00 -10.52 5.58
C LYS A 21 -4.50 -10.90 4.19
N ILE A 22 -4.70 -9.93 3.31
CA ILE A 22 -5.16 -10.18 1.93
C ILE A 22 -4.17 -11.13 1.22
N ALA A 23 -2.88 -10.88 1.33
CA ALA A 23 -1.84 -11.70 0.72
C ALA A 23 -1.90 -13.15 1.19
N LYS A 24 -2.03 -13.37 2.51
CA LYS A 24 -2.12 -14.70 3.12
C LYS A 24 -3.39 -15.42 2.70
N ASP A 25 -4.55 -14.76 2.79
CA ASP A 25 -5.86 -15.40 2.59
C ASP A 25 -6.14 -15.72 1.11
N ASN A 26 -5.44 -15.05 0.17
CA ASN A 26 -5.66 -15.19 -1.26
C ASN A 26 -4.43 -15.70 -2.03
N ASN A 27 -3.36 -16.08 -1.31
CA ASN A 27 -2.09 -16.51 -1.91
C ASN A 27 -1.53 -15.50 -2.92
N ILE A 28 -1.58 -14.22 -2.58
CA ILE A 28 -1.04 -13.11 -3.37
C ILE A 28 0.29 -12.69 -2.77
N LYS A 29 1.29 -12.42 -3.59
CA LYS A 29 2.62 -11.99 -3.13
C LYS A 29 2.56 -10.55 -2.59
N ARG A 30 2.93 -10.35 -1.31
CA ARG A 30 3.09 -9.02 -0.72
C ARG A 30 4.53 -8.55 -0.87
N LEU A 31 4.71 -7.33 -1.37
CA LEU A 31 5.98 -6.65 -1.53
C LEU A 31 5.94 -5.32 -0.77
N GLY A 32 6.61 -5.25 0.36
CA GLY A 32 6.74 -4.04 1.17
C GLY A 32 8.15 -3.45 1.06
N ILE A 33 8.28 -2.18 0.75
CA ILE A 33 9.60 -1.54 0.62
C ILE A 33 10.42 -1.63 1.91
N ASP A 34 9.77 -1.57 3.07
CA ASP A 34 10.43 -1.69 4.37
C ASP A 34 11.07 -3.09 4.56
N ASP A 35 10.47 -4.15 4.00
CA ASP A 35 11.02 -5.52 4.03
C ASP A 35 12.34 -5.59 3.23
N PHE A 36 12.45 -4.83 2.14
CA PHE A 36 13.68 -4.75 1.35
C PHE A 36 14.77 -3.95 2.06
N TYR A 37 14.41 -2.88 2.77
CA TYR A 37 15.37 -2.18 3.65
C TYR A 37 15.87 -3.13 4.73
N ALA A 38 15.02 -3.89 5.40
CA ALA A 38 15.43 -4.88 6.40
C ALA A 38 16.36 -5.95 5.81
N LYS A 39 16.04 -6.47 4.62
CA LYS A 39 16.82 -7.52 3.96
C LYS A 39 18.21 -7.05 3.53
N ILE A 40 18.33 -5.83 3.01
CA ILE A 40 19.60 -5.31 2.44
C ILE A 40 20.46 -4.66 3.52
N ASN A 41 19.87 -3.93 4.45
CA ASN A 41 20.58 -3.15 5.46
C ASN A 41 20.59 -3.83 6.85
N GLY A 42 19.91 -4.98 6.98
CA GLY A 42 19.74 -5.68 8.26
C GLY A 42 18.74 -5.03 9.22
N ASP A 43 18.19 -3.88 8.87
CA ASP A 43 17.18 -3.15 9.66
C ASP A 43 16.32 -2.29 8.75
N GLU A 44 14.98 -2.37 8.91
CA GLU A 44 14.00 -1.57 8.17
C GLU A 44 14.10 -0.06 8.43
N CYS A 45 14.74 0.33 9.56
CA CYS A 45 14.95 1.73 9.92
C CYS A 45 16.20 2.35 9.27
N LYS A 46 17.09 1.53 8.71
CA LYS A 46 18.29 2.01 8.03
C LYS A 46 17.99 2.30 6.57
N HIS A 47 17.93 3.58 6.22
CA HIS A 47 17.72 4.05 4.86
C HIS A 47 19.03 4.27 4.08
N GLU A 48 20.02 3.44 4.36
CA GLU A 48 21.24 3.34 3.57
C GLU A 48 20.97 2.53 2.29
N ASN A 49 21.87 2.59 1.31
CA ASN A 49 21.77 1.82 0.06
C ASN A 49 20.41 1.95 -0.66
N THR A 50 19.74 3.08 -0.51
CA THR A 50 18.38 3.32 -1.03
C THR A 50 18.24 2.92 -2.50
N PHE A 51 19.22 3.25 -3.33
CA PHE A 51 19.23 2.88 -4.76
C PHE A 51 19.15 1.36 -4.96
N ASN A 52 19.99 0.58 -4.28
CA ASN A 52 19.99 -0.88 -4.38
C ASN A 52 18.71 -1.50 -3.84
N VAL A 53 18.13 -0.92 -2.78
CA VAL A 53 16.85 -1.33 -2.21
C VAL A 53 15.73 -1.18 -3.25
N TRP A 54 15.65 -0.02 -3.91
CA TRP A 54 14.63 0.23 -4.94
C TRP A 54 14.83 -0.66 -6.18
N ILE A 55 16.08 -0.89 -6.61
CA ILE A 55 16.36 -1.82 -7.71
C ILE A 55 15.86 -3.23 -7.36
N ALA A 56 16.23 -3.75 -6.19
CA ALA A 56 15.81 -5.08 -5.77
C ALA A 56 14.27 -5.19 -5.64
N PHE A 57 13.62 -4.15 -5.13
CA PHE A 57 12.17 -4.06 -5.04
C PHE A 57 11.50 -4.09 -6.42
N PHE A 58 11.98 -3.30 -7.37
CA PHE A 58 11.44 -3.26 -8.74
C PHE A 58 11.71 -4.56 -9.50
N GLN A 59 12.87 -5.17 -9.33
CA GLN A 59 13.18 -6.48 -9.91
C GLN A 59 12.20 -7.54 -9.41
N GLU A 60 11.84 -7.50 -8.12
CA GLU A 60 10.90 -8.47 -7.56
C GLU A 60 9.47 -8.25 -8.05
N ILE A 61 9.05 -6.99 -8.26
CA ILE A 61 7.77 -6.70 -8.94
C ILE A 61 7.78 -7.26 -10.37
N GLN A 62 8.87 -7.04 -11.11
CA GLN A 62 9.01 -7.56 -12.47
C GLN A 62 8.98 -9.09 -12.53
N ASN A 63 9.64 -9.77 -11.57
CA ASN A 63 9.61 -11.22 -11.45
C ASN A 63 8.18 -11.74 -11.23
N THR A 64 7.39 -11.05 -10.42
CA THR A 64 5.97 -11.40 -10.18
C THR A 64 5.18 -11.35 -11.48
N PHE A 65 5.40 -10.30 -12.30
CA PHE A 65 4.78 -10.20 -13.63
C PHE A 65 5.20 -11.36 -14.56
N ILE A 66 6.49 -11.65 -14.63
CA ILE A 66 7.04 -12.73 -15.49
C ILE A 66 6.43 -14.08 -15.11
N ASN A 67 6.19 -14.31 -13.82
CA ASN A 67 5.57 -15.54 -13.32
C ASN A 67 4.03 -15.57 -13.51
N GLY A 68 3.43 -14.47 -14.00
CA GLY A 68 1.97 -14.38 -14.13
C GLY A 68 1.22 -14.27 -12.81
N GLU A 69 1.89 -13.80 -11.74
CA GLU A 69 1.35 -13.73 -10.38
C GLU A 69 0.82 -12.34 -10.06
N ASP A 70 -0.25 -12.27 -9.27
CA ASP A 70 -0.74 -11.03 -8.67
C ASP A 70 0.18 -10.58 -7.53
N CYS A 71 0.29 -9.26 -7.29
CA CYS A 71 1.05 -8.72 -6.18
C CYS A 71 0.34 -7.59 -5.43
N ILE A 72 0.67 -7.45 -4.14
CA ILE A 72 0.27 -6.30 -3.31
C ILE A 72 1.52 -5.51 -2.97
N ILE A 73 1.52 -4.23 -3.33
CA ILE A 73 2.57 -3.28 -3.02
C ILE A 73 2.21 -2.51 -1.75
N ASP A 74 2.92 -2.80 -0.67
CA ASP A 74 2.75 -2.10 0.61
C ASP A 74 3.67 -0.88 0.66
N THR A 75 3.07 0.28 0.40
CA THR A 75 3.73 1.58 0.35
C THR A 75 2.80 2.67 0.88
N ASN A 76 3.29 3.89 1.08
CA ASN A 76 2.45 5.01 1.48
C ASN A 76 1.71 5.64 0.30
N ALA A 77 2.36 5.84 -0.84
CA ALA A 77 1.81 6.40 -2.10
C ALA A 77 0.91 7.63 -1.89
N LEU A 78 1.39 8.59 -1.05
CA LEU A 78 0.58 9.69 -0.51
C LEU A 78 0.12 10.70 -1.55
N VAL A 79 0.95 10.95 -2.56
CA VAL A 79 0.68 11.97 -3.58
C VAL A 79 0.46 11.32 -4.94
N TRP A 80 -0.33 12.00 -5.77
CA TRP A 80 -0.73 11.49 -7.09
C TRP A 80 0.44 10.98 -7.93
N HIS A 81 1.52 11.75 -8.07
CA HIS A 81 2.65 11.33 -8.91
C HIS A 81 3.36 10.07 -8.41
N GLN A 82 3.40 9.82 -7.09
CA GLN A 82 3.94 8.56 -6.55
C GLN A 82 3.07 7.37 -6.96
N ARG A 83 1.75 7.56 -7.01
CA ARG A 83 0.83 6.52 -7.46
C ARG A 83 0.96 6.25 -8.95
N MET A 84 1.10 7.32 -9.75
CA MET A 84 1.25 7.19 -11.21
C MET A 84 2.52 6.44 -11.62
N GLN A 85 3.60 6.55 -10.85
CA GLN A 85 4.86 5.85 -11.13
C GLN A 85 4.67 4.34 -11.24
N PHE A 86 3.77 3.73 -10.46
CA PHE A 86 3.51 2.28 -10.56
C PHE A 86 2.88 1.91 -11.90
N ILE A 87 2.00 2.74 -12.44
CA ILE A 87 1.40 2.54 -13.76
C ILE A 87 2.44 2.73 -14.87
N GLU A 88 3.25 3.78 -14.77
CA GLU A 88 4.26 4.14 -15.77
C GLU A 88 5.39 3.11 -15.85
N TRP A 89 5.86 2.62 -14.69
CA TRP A 89 6.98 1.68 -14.64
C TRP A 89 6.57 0.22 -14.87
N PHE A 90 5.32 -0.11 -14.63
CA PHE A 90 4.79 -1.48 -14.76
C PHE A 90 3.52 -1.53 -15.61
N PRO A 91 3.51 -1.03 -16.85
CA PRO A 91 2.30 -0.82 -17.65
C PRO A 91 1.55 -2.11 -18.03
N ASN A 92 2.19 -3.26 -17.82
CA ASN A 92 1.63 -4.56 -18.21
C ASN A 92 0.79 -5.23 -17.12
N PHE A 93 0.64 -4.60 -15.93
CA PHE A 93 -0.30 -5.05 -14.90
C PHE A 93 -1.68 -4.41 -15.08
N GLU A 94 -2.72 -5.08 -14.58
CA GLU A 94 -3.98 -4.44 -14.24
C GLU A 94 -3.80 -3.74 -12.86
N HIS A 95 -4.06 -2.43 -12.77
CA HIS A 95 -3.69 -1.61 -11.62
C HIS A 95 -4.87 -1.30 -10.72
N HIS A 96 -4.76 -1.68 -9.45
CA HIS A 96 -5.78 -1.46 -8.44
C HIS A 96 -5.21 -0.65 -7.26
N LEU A 97 -5.83 0.47 -6.93
CA LEU A 97 -5.46 1.29 -5.80
C LEU A 97 -6.35 0.99 -4.60
N ILE A 98 -5.75 0.75 -3.44
CA ILE A 98 -6.47 0.51 -2.17
C ILE A 98 -6.07 1.60 -1.19
N PHE A 99 -6.96 2.57 -0.99
CA PHE A 99 -6.75 3.67 -0.07
C PHE A 99 -7.35 3.37 1.30
N ILE A 100 -6.52 3.43 2.34
CA ILE A 100 -6.95 3.28 3.74
C ILE A 100 -6.91 4.64 4.43
N ASP A 101 -8.07 5.12 4.82
CA ASP A 101 -8.26 6.33 5.61
C ASP A 101 -8.47 5.98 7.09
N ALA A 102 -7.76 6.66 7.97
CA ALA A 102 -7.90 6.49 9.41
C ALA A 102 -7.75 7.86 10.09
N PRO A 103 -8.42 8.09 11.23
CA PRO A 103 -8.21 9.31 12.01
C PRO A 103 -6.74 9.48 12.41
N LEU A 104 -6.21 10.70 12.36
CA LEU A 104 -4.80 11.02 12.66
C LEU A 104 -4.38 10.52 14.05
N GLU A 105 -5.25 10.67 15.04
CA GLU A 105 -5.00 10.19 16.40
C GLU A 105 -4.85 8.66 16.46
N LEU A 106 -5.66 7.93 15.71
CA LEU A 106 -5.54 6.47 15.59
C LEU A 106 -4.21 6.09 14.93
N GLN A 107 -3.80 6.81 13.89
CA GLN A 107 -2.54 6.57 13.19
C GLN A 107 -1.34 6.76 14.12
N LYS A 108 -1.32 7.85 14.92
CA LYS A 108 -0.28 8.11 15.93
C LYS A 108 -0.26 7.03 17.00
N LYS A 109 -1.44 6.66 17.54
CA LYS A 109 -1.57 5.58 18.52
C LYS A 109 -1.02 4.26 18.00
N ASN A 110 -1.39 3.88 16.78
CA ASN A 110 -0.91 2.65 16.13
C ASN A 110 0.60 2.70 15.89
N ASN A 111 1.12 3.86 15.49
CA ASN A 111 2.55 4.05 15.29
C ASN A 111 3.36 3.87 16.59
N GLN A 112 2.83 4.33 17.73
CA GLN A 112 3.50 4.17 19.02
C GLN A 112 3.62 2.71 19.47
N SER A 113 2.71 1.84 19.06
CA SER A 113 2.72 0.42 19.36
C SER A 113 3.67 -0.40 18.48
N ARG A 114 4.22 0.20 17.41
CA ARG A 114 5.12 -0.48 16.46
C ARG A 114 6.56 -0.51 16.98
N ARG A 115 7.33 -1.55 16.56
CA ARG A 115 8.76 -1.59 16.79
C ARG A 115 9.46 -0.38 16.16
N ARG A 116 9.18 -0.11 14.89
CA ARG A 116 9.62 1.09 14.19
C ARG A 116 8.62 2.22 14.41
N LYS A 117 9.04 3.25 15.11
CA LYS A 117 8.23 4.44 15.36
C LYS A 117 8.61 5.54 14.39
N VAL A 118 7.63 6.06 13.68
CA VAL A 118 7.78 7.27 12.87
C VAL A 118 7.52 8.46 13.80
N PRO A 119 8.36 9.52 13.82
CA PRO A 119 8.11 10.70 14.62
C PRO A 119 6.75 11.34 14.28
N ASP A 120 6.05 11.85 15.29
CA ASP A 120 4.69 12.41 15.13
C ASP A 120 4.66 13.61 14.18
N ASP A 121 5.71 14.43 14.15
CA ASP A 121 5.85 15.52 13.19
C ASP A 121 5.95 15.02 11.73
N VAL A 122 6.56 13.86 11.52
CA VAL A 122 6.61 13.21 10.20
C VAL A 122 5.22 12.69 9.80
N ILE A 123 4.46 12.11 10.75
CA ILE A 123 3.07 11.68 10.51
C ILE A 123 2.19 12.89 10.17
N ASN A 124 2.34 14.01 10.88
CA ASN A 124 1.63 15.24 10.57
C ASN A 124 1.97 15.75 9.15
N LYS A 125 3.24 15.77 8.78
CA LYS A 125 3.66 16.13 7.41
C LYS A 125 3.12 15.17 6.34
N MET A 126 2.98 13.89 6.66
CA MET A 126 2.33 12.92 5.76
C MET A 126 0.84 13.26 5.58
N ALA A 127 0.14 13.67 6.66
CA ALA A 127 -1.26 14.07 6.61
C ALA A 127 -1.46 15.34 5.77
N GLU A 128 -0.58 16.32 5.90
CA GLU A 128 -0.59 17.55 5.09
C GLU A 128 -0.33 17.29 3.59
N LYS A 129 0.54 16.31 3.29
CA LYS A 129 0.90 15.95 1.91
C LYS A 129 -0.10 15.01 1.24
N LEU A 130 -0.97 14.35 2.02
CA LEU A 130 -1.88 13.36 1.47
C LEU A 130 -2.84 13.97 0.46
N GLN A 131 -2.72 13.53 -0.78
CA GLN A 131 -3.70 13.76 -1.82
C GLN A 131 -4.63 12.54 -1.89
N LYS A 132 -5.81 12.64 -1.26
CA LYS A 132 -6.77 11.52 -1.28
C LYS A 132 -7.11 11.12 -2.71
N PRO A 133 -7.09 9.82 -3.05
CA PRO A 133 -7.45 9.36 -4.38
C PRO A 133 -8.87 9.74 -4.77
N THR A 134 -9.04 10.15 -6.01
CA THR A 134 -10.36 10.42 -6.63
C THR A 134 -10.42 9.79 -8.01
N ALA A 135 -11.63 9.55 -8.52
CA ALA A 135 -11.81 9.00 -9.86
C ALA A 135 -11.23 9.91 -10.97
N GLU A 136 -11.22 11.22 -10.74
CA GLU A 136 -10.68 12.20 -11.69
C GLU A 136 -9.15 12.27 -11.62
N LEU A 137 -8.59 12.44 -10.42
CA LEU A 137 -7.15 12.56 -10.19
C LEU A 137 -6.40 11.29 -10.58
N ASP A 138 -6.97 10.14 -10.23
CA ASP A 138 -6.38 8.81 -10.40
C ASP A 138 -7.06 8.04 -11.56
N LYS A 139 -7.43 8.73 -12.62
CA LYS A 139 -8.20 8.19 -13.76
C LYS A 139 -7.56 7.00 -14.48
N ASN A 140 -6.24 6.84 -14.39
CA ASN A 140 -5.49 5.78 -15.07
C ASN A 140 -5.49 4.44 -14.30
N TRP A 141 -5.98 4.42 -13.06
CA TRP A 141 -6.17 3.17 -12.31
C TRP A 141 -7.39 2.41 -12.83
N ASP A 142 -7.32 1.08 -12.94
CA ASP A 142 -8.46 0.24 -13.34
C ASP A 142 -9.53 0.21 -12.25
N SER A 143 -9.11 0.20 -10.97
CA SER A 143 -10.02 0.40 -9.85
C SER A 143 -9.40 1.19 -8.70
N ILE A 144 -10.26 1.85 -7.94
CA ILE A 144 -9.90 2.57 -6.71
C ILE A 144 -10.88 2.15 -5.62
N THR A 145 -10.34 1.55 -4.57
CA THR A 145 -11.09 1.11 -3.39
C THR A 145 -10.75 1.99 -2.20
N TYR A 146 -11.76 2.46 -1.49
CA TYR A 146 -11.65 3.21 -0.24
C TYR A 146 -12.05 2.33 0.94
N ILE A 147 -11.24 2.32 1.98
CA ILE A 147 -11.49 1.60 3.23
C ILE A 147 -11.24 2.56 4.40
N GLU A 148 -12.25 2.75 5.22
CA GLU A 148 -12.13 3.50 6.46
C GLU A 148 -11.69 2.54 7.59
N ASN A 149 -10.65 2.90 8.33
CA ASN A 149 -10.24 2.20 9.53
C ASN A 149 -10.65 3.02 10.76
N LYS A 150 -11.65 2.51 11.52
CA LYS A 150 -12.11 3.07 12.79
C LYS A 150 -11.68 2.16 13.92
N GLU A 151 -10.88 2.69 14.85
CA GLU A 151 -10.46 1.95 16.06
C GLU A 151 -9.84 0.57 15.76
N ASN A 152 -9.07 0.48 14.66
CA ASN A 152 -8.49 -0.77 14.13
C ASN A 152 -9.53 -1.78 13.61
N VAL A 153 -10.74 -1.31 13.29
CA VAL A 153 -11.78 -2.07 12.59
C VAL A 153 -11.95 -1.50 11.18
N PHE A 154 -11.60 -2.29 10.17
CA PHE A 154 -11.79 -1.90 8.78
C PHE A 154 -13.27 -1.94 8.43
N GLN A 155 -13.79 -0.81 7.97
CA GLN A 155 -15.16 -0.71 7.49
C GLN A 155 -15.30 -1.37 6.12
N GLN A 156 -16.54 -1.63 5.70
CA GLN A 156 -16.82 -2.21 4.38
C GLN A 156 -16.17 -1.38 3.27
N PRO A 157 -15.42 -2.03 2.37
CA PRO A 157 -14.78 -1.36 1.24
C PRO A 157 -15.81 -0.67 0.35
N LYS A 158 -15.48 0.53 -0.10
CA LYS A 158 -16.30 1.32 -1.03
C LYS A 158 -15.55 1.51 -2.33
N THR A 159 -16.25 1.37 -3.45
CA THR A 159 -15.70 1.66 -4.77
C THR A 159 -15.72 3.16 -5.04
N ILE A 160 -14.56 3.75 -5.33
CA ILE A 160 -14.44 5.11 -5.90
C ILE A 160 -14.50 5.01 -7.43
N LYS A 161 -13.82 4.00 -8.00
CA LYS A 161 -13.75 3.75 -9.45
C LYS A 161 -13.62 2.26 -9.74
N GLY A 162 -14.17 1.80 -10.86
CA GLY A 162 -14.05 0.41 -11.31
C GLY A 162 -14.78 -0.58 -10.40
N ASN A 163 -14.29 -1.80 -10.32
CA ASN A 163 -14.84 -2.88 -9.51
C ASN A 163 -14.02 -3.11 -8.26
N LEU A 164 -14.68 -3.56 -7.18
CA LEU A 164 -13.97 -4.03 -6.00
C LEU A 164 -13.09 -5.25 -6.36
N PRO A 165 -11.85 -5.31 -5.86
CA PRO A 165 -11.07 -6.54 -5.92
C PRO A 165 -11.85 -7.73 -5.35
N TYR A 166 -11.73 -8.89 -6.00
CA TYR A 166 -12.52 -10.09 -5.69
C TYR A 166 -12.44 -10.55 -4.22
N PHE A 167 -11.32 -10.29 -3.57
CA PHE A 167 -11.11 -10.68 -2.17
C PHE A 167 -11.91 -9.82 -1.18
N PHE A 168 -12.43 -8.66 -1.59
CA PHE A 168 -13.33 -7.85 -0.76
C PHE A 168 -14.79 -8.31 -0.80
N ASN A 169 -15.13 -9.23 -1.68
CA ASN A 169 -16.46 -9.84 -1.72
C ASN A 169 -16.69 -10.87 -0.61
N LYS A 170 -15.63 -11.24 0.12
CA LYS A 170 -15.70 -12.09 1.32
C LYS A 170 -15.61 -11.19 2.55
N GLU A 171 -16.33 -11.53 3.64
CA GLU A 171 -16.15 -10.81 4.91
C GLU A 171 -14.67 -10.82 5.33
N ILE A 172 -14.06 -9.65 5.36
CA ILE A 172 -12.72 -9.49 5.91
C ILE A 172 -12.87 -9.39 7.43
N LYS A 173 -12.91 -10.55 8.11
CA LYS A 173 -12.76 -10.61 9.56
C LYS A 173 -11.28 -10.45 9.89
N LEU A 174 -10.91 -9.35 10.50
CA LEU A 174 -9.55 -9.09 11.01
C LEU A 174 -9.41 -9.59 12.42
#